data_aea3736748b19dd5318154469258a395
#
_entry.id   aea3736748b19dd5318154469258a395
#
_cell.length_a   1.000
_cell.length_b   1.000
_cell.length_c   1.000
_cell.angle_alpha   90.00
_cell.angle_beta   90.00
_cell.angle_gamma   90.00
#
_symmetry.space_group_name_H-M   'P 1'
#
loop_
_entity.id
_entity.type
_entity.pdbx_description
1 polymer ?
#
loop_
_entity_poly.entity_id
_entity_poly.type
_entity_poly.pdbx_seq_one_letter_code
_entity_poly.pdbx_strand_id
1 'polypeptide(L)'
;MKTVLVAAVALIDADGRVLLAQRPEGKSMAGLWEFPGGKVEPDETPEAALIRELHEELGIDTWTSCLAPLTFASHGYPDFHLLMPVFACRRWKGIAHPREGQQLAWVRARDLRNYPMPPADVPLIPMLQMWL
;
A
#
# COMPACT_ATOMS: atom_id res chain seq x y z
N MET A 1 15.71 9.05 17.17
CA MET A 1 15.21 9.03 15.77
C MET A 1 13.70 8.87 15.79
N LYS A 2 13.03 9.64 14.97
CA LYS A 2 11.57 9.60 14.89
C LYS A 2 11.11 8.35 14.13
N THR A 3 10.09 7.67 14.65
CA THR A 3 9.43 6.58 13.95
C THR A 3 8.15 7.10 13.30
N VAL A 4 7.99 6.80 12.00
CA VAL A 4 6.78 7.14 11.25
C VAL A 4 6.01 5.86 10.98
N LEU A 5 4.76 5.82 11.41
CA LEU A 5 3.87 4.67 11.20
C LEU A 5 2.98 4.90 9.99
N VAL A 6 3.11 4.02 9.00
CA VAL A 6 2.33 4.06 7.77
C VAL A 6 1.66 2.70 7.60
N ALA A 7 0.38 2.67 7.28
CA ALA A 7 -0.31 1.43 6.98
C ALA A 7 -0.42 1.27 5.46
N ALA A 8 -0.18 0.07 4.96
CA ALA A 8 -0.30 -0.23 3.53
C ALA A 8 -1.08 -1.52 3.30
N VAL A 9 -1.56 -1.71 2.08
CA VAL A 9 -2.38 -2.87 1.74
C VAL A 9 -2.00 -3.46 0.40
N ALA A 10 -1.99 -4.78 0.34
CA ALA A 10 -2.03 -5.52 -0.91
C ALA A 10 -3.50 -5.82 -1.22
N LEU A 11 -4.09 -5.02 -2.11
CA LEU A 11 -5.42 -5.29 -2.64
C LEU A 11 -5.27 -6.37 -3.70
N ILE A 12 -5.96 -7.49 -3.51
CA ILE A 12 -5.79 -8.67 -4.37
C ILE A 12 -7.12 -8.92 -5.07
N ASP A 13 -7.12 -8.87 -6.40
CA ASP A 13 -8.33 -9.10 -7.19
C ASP A 13 -8.61 -10.59 -7.39
N ALA A 14 -9.72 -10.90 -8.08
CA ALA A 14 -10.14 -12.27 -8.33
C ALA A 14 -9.13 -13.06 -9.16
N ASP A 15 -8.28 -12.38 -9.93
CA ASP A 15 -7.26 -13.02 -10.76
C ASP A 15 -5.91 -13.13 -10.04
N GLY A 16 -5.84 -12.73 -8.78
CA GLY A 16 -4.61 -12.79 -7.99
C GLY A 16 -3.64 -11.65 -8.28
N ARG A 17 -4.11 -10.57 -8.93
CA ARG A 17 -3.27 -9.40 -9.19
C ARG A 17 -3.33 -8.44 -8.02
N VAL A 18 -2.25 -7.71 -7.82
CA VAL A 18 -2.10 -6.74 -6.73
C VAL A 18 -2.14 -5.33 -7.30
N LEU A 19 -2.83 -4.43 -6.62
CA LEU A 19 -2.91 -3.04 -7.05
C LEU A 19 -1.67 -2.25 -6.61
N LEU A 20 -1.05 -1.58 -7.57
CA LEU A 20 0.02 -0.61 -7.31
C LEU A 20 -0.44 0.77 -7.76
N ALA A 21 0.02 1.80 -7.05
CA ALA A 21 -0.23 3.19 -7.38
C ALA A 21 1.09 3.91 -7.61
N GLN A 22 1.19 4.64 -8.71
CA GLN A 22 2.38 5.42 -9.03
C GLN A 22 2.25 6.81 -8.44
N ARG A 23 3.26 7.24 -7.69
CA ARG A 23 3.28 8.58 -7.10
C ARG A 23 3.35 9.63 -8.22
N PRO A 24 2.47 10.63 -8.20
CA PRO A 24 2.43 11.64 -9.25
C PRO A 24 3.62 12.59 -9.18
N GLU A 25 3.86 13.32 -10.27
CA GLU A 25 4.86 14.38 -10.29
C GLU A 25 4.52 15.45 -9.25
N GLY A 26 5.55 16.09 -8.70
CA GLY A 26 5.41 17.10 -7.67
C GLY A 26 5.38 16.55 -6.25
N LYS A 27 5.34 15.24 -6.10
CA LYS A 27 5.42 14.57 -4.79
C LYS A 27 6.79 13.94 -4.59
N SER A 28 7.17 13.71 -3.33
CA SER A 28 8.40 12.98 -3.06
C SER A 28 8.35 11.60 -3.68
N MET A 29 9.49 11.10 -4.17
CA MET A 29 9.61 9.81 -4.84
C MET A 29 8.66 9.66 -6.04
N ALA A 30 8.44 10.76 -6.77
CA ALA A 30 7.60 10.76 -7.97
C ALA A 30 8.05 9.69 -8.96
N GLY A 31 7.07 9.03 -9.59
CA GLY A 31 7.34 7.98 -10.56
C GLY A 31 7.53 6.60 -9.97
N LEU A 32 7.74 6.48 -8.66
CA LEU A 32 7.82 5.18 -8.01
C LEU A 32 6.43 4.61 -7.73
N TRP A 33 6.33 3.30 -7.80
CA TRP A 33 5.09 2.56 -7.56
C TRP A 33 5.08 2.05 -6.13
N GLU A 34 3.94 2.10 -5.50
CA GLU A 34 3.80 1.68 -4.10
C GLU A 34 2.47 0.98 -3.87
N PHE A 35 2.39 0.26 -2.75
CA PHE A 35 1.13 -0.28 -2.28
C PHE A 35 0.30 0.86 -1.69
N PRO A 36 -1.02 0.89 -1.96
CA PRO A 36 -1.87 1.95 -1.40
C PRO A 36 -1.83 1.98 0.12
N GLY A 37 -1.99 3.15 0.68
CA GLY A 37 -1.99 3.37 2.12
C GLY A 37 -1.58 4.77 2.49
N GLY A 38 -1.27 4.98 3.76
CA GLY A 38 -0.85 6.29 4.24
C GLY A 38 -0.55 6.31 5.72
N LYS A 39 -0.21 7.48 6.21
CA LYS A 39 0.15 7.67 7.62
C LYS A 39 -1.00 7.37 8.54
N VAL A 40 -0.68 6.71 9.66
CA VAL A 40 -1.62 6.48 10.75
C VAL A 40 -1.66 7.73 11.62
N GLU A 41 -2.85 8.33 11.76
CA GLU A 41 -3.02 9.50 12.61
C GLU A 41 -3.01 9.11 14.09
N PRO A 42 -2.76 10.07 15.02
CA PRO A 42 -2.58 9.75 16.44
C PRO A 42 -3.71 8.95 17.08
N ASP A 43 -4.95 9.17 16.66
CA ASP A 43 -6.12 8.53 17.25
C ASP A 43 -6.66 7.38 16.42
N GLU A 44 -5.90 6.93 15.42
CA GLU A 44 -6.33 5.84 14.53
C GLU A 44 -5.57 4.56 14.81
N THR A 45 -6.26 3.42 14.61
CA THR A 45 -5.57 2.15 14.43
C THR A 45 -5.02 2.09 13.01
N PRO A 46 -4.03 1.23 12.71
CA PRO A 46 -3.57 1.02 11.34
C PRO A 46 -4.71 0.64 10.38
N GLU A 47 -5.65 -0.18 10.84
CA GLU A 47 -6.81 -0.58 10.04
C GLU A 47 -7.71 0.61 9.71
N ALA A 48 -8.01 1.45 10.71
CA ALA A 48 -8.84 2.63 10.50
C ALA A 48 -8.18 3.61 9.54
N ALA A 49 -6.87 3.83 9.68
CA ALA A 49 -6.12 4.67 8.77
C ALA A 49 -6.20 4.16 7.34
N LEU A 50 -6.05 2.86 7.17
CA LEU A 50 -6.07 2.24 5.85
C LEU A 50 -7.44 2.36 5.20
N ILE A 51 -8.50 2.11 5.95
CA ILE A 51 -9.88 2.27 5.45
C ILE A 51 -10.12 3.70 4.99
N ARG A 52 -9.68 4.68 5.77
CA ARG A 52 -9.80 6.09 5.42
C ARG A 52 -9.00 6.42 4.16
N GLU A 53 -7.74 6.00 4.08
CA GLU A 53 -6.87 6.26 2.94
C GLU A 53 -7.40 5.64 1.65
N LEU A 54 -7.91 4.42 1.72
CA LEU A 54 -8.48 3.74 0.54
C LEU A 54 -9.72 4.46 0.02
N HIS A 55 -10.54 5.00 0.91
CA HIS A 55 -11.67 5.81 0.50
C HIS A 55 -11.22 7.11 -0.18
N GLU A 56 -10.27 7.81 0.43
CA GLU A 56 -9.77 9.08 -0.10
C GLU A 56 -9.02 8.92 -1.42
N GLU A 57 -8.13 7.94 -1.50
CA GLU A 57 -7.23 7.78 -2.64
C GLU A 57 -7.87 7.05 -3.82
N LEU A 58 -8.71 6.07 -3.55
CA LEU A 58 -9.20 5.12 -4.55
C LEU A 58 -10.72 5.07 -4.68
N GLY A 59 -11.45 5.69 -3.76
CA GLY A 59 -12.91 5.67 -3.79
C GLY A 59 -13.52 4.33 -3.48
N ILE A 60 -12.82 3.46 -2.76
CA ILE A 60 -13.34 2.17 -2.34
C ILE A 60 -13.55 2.12 -0.84
N ASP A 61 -14.47 1.25 -0.43
CA ASP A 61 -14.80 1.04 0.99
C ASP A 61 -14.50 -0.40 1.37
N THR A 62 -13.85 -0.57 2.53
CA THR A 62 -13.61 -1.89 3.09
C THR A 62 -13.81 -1.83 4.61
N TRP A 63 -13.63 -2.95 5.27
CA TRP A 63 -13.93 -3.09 6.69
C TRP A 63 -12.76 -3.78 7.39
N THR A 64 -12.63 -3.54 8.69
CA THR A 64 -11.58 -4.16 9.50
C THR A 64 -11.54 -5.68 9.34
N SER A 65 -12.70 -6.31 9.26
CA SER A 65 -12.80 -7.77 9.10
C SER A 65 -12.25 -8.28 7.76
N CYS A 66 -12.06 -7.38 6.79
CA CYS A 66 -11.51 -7.73 5.47
C CYS A 66 -10.00 -7.48 5.37
N LEU A 67 -9.40 -6.94 6.43
CA LEU A 67 -7.96 -6.63 6.47
C LEU A 67 -7.24 -7.70 7.28
N ALA A 68 -6.52 -8.57 6.59
CA ALA A 68 -5.74 -9.63 7.22
C ALA A 68 -4.29 -9.17 7.37
N PRO A 69 -3.70 -9.22 8.59
CA PRO A 69 -2.28 -8.89 8.73
C PRO A 69 -1.44 -9.82 7.87
N LEU A 70 -0.54 -9.24 7.07
CA LEU A 70 0.30 -10.02 6.17
C LEU A 70 1.76 -9.98 6.61
N THR A 71 2.32 -8.80 6.74
CA THR A 71 3.73 -8.60 7.08
C THR A 71 3.92 -7.16 7.55
N PHE A 72 5.16 -6.75 7.73
CA PHE A 72 5.49 -5.35 7.93
C PHE A 72 6.82 -5.03 7.26
N ALA A 73 7.02 -3.75 6.94
CA ALA A 73 8.30 -3.24 6.49
C ALA A 73 8.89 -2.36 7.58
N SER A 74 10.20 -2.43 7.75
CA SER A 74 10.94 -1.62 8.69
C SER A 74 12.17 -1.08 7.94
N HIS A 75 12.23 0.25 7.75
CA HIS A 75 13.27 0.83 6.94
C HIS A 75 13.73 2.18 7.50
N GLY A 76 15.05 2.34 7.64
CA GLY A 76 15.63 3.60 8.10
C GLY A 76 15.91 4.53 6.93
N TYR A 77 15.25 5.68 6.90
CA TYR A 77 15.61 6.79 6.04
C TYR A 77 16.51 7.76 6.81
N PRO A 78 17.20 8.70 6.15
CA PRO A 78 18.13 9.60 6.86
C PRO A 78 17.50 10.34 8.05
N ASP A 79 16.24 10.76 7.93
CA ASP A 79 15.59 11.62 8.92
C ASP A 79 14.60 10.90 9.83
N PHE A 80 14.26 9.65 9.50
CA PHE A 80 13.24 8.90 10.26
C PHE A 80 13.35 7.41 10.00
N HIS A 81 12.69 6.65 10.87
CA HIS A 81 12.53 5.21 10.68
C HIS A 81 11.08 4.92 10.29
N LEU A 82 10.89 4.28 9.15
CA LEU A 82 9.55 3.88 8.70
C LEU A 82 9.20 2.51 9.26
N LEU A 83 8.04 2.43 9.91
CA LEU A 83 7.43 1.15 10.29
C LEU A 83 6.09 1.06 9.58
N MET A 84 5.93 0.06 8.73
CA MET A 84 4.77 -0.04 7.84
C MET A 84 4.14 -1.43 7.94
N PRO A 85 3.08 -1.59 8.76
CA PRO A 85 2.29 -2.80 8.71
C PRO A 85 1.58 -2.91 7.35
N VAL A 86 1.60 -4.11 6.78
CA VAL A 86 1.01 -4.39 5.47
C VAL A 86 -0.06 -5.45 5.64
N PHE A 87 -1.25 -5.11 5.17
CA PHE A 87 -2.41 -6.00 5.20
C PHE A 87 -2.73 -6.55 3.82
N ALA A 88 -3.37 -7.70 3.79
CA ALA A 88 -3.96 -8.25 2.56
C ALA A 88 -5.46 -7.98 2.60
N CYS A 89 -6.03 -7.59 1.47
CA CYS A 89 -7.47 -7.34 1.36
C CYS A 89 -7.98 -7.87 0.03
N ARG A 90 -8.97 -8.75 0.09
CA ARG A 90 -9.58 -9.37 -1.10
C ARG A 90 -11.03 -8.94 -1.31
N ARG A 91 -11.59 -8.15 -0.38
CA ARG A 91 -13.01 -7.78 -0.42
C ARG A 91 -13.16 -6.29 -0.13
N TRP A 92 -13.80 -5.60 -1.04
CA TRP A 92 -14.12 -4.18 -0.89
C TRP A 92 -15.34 -3.85 -1.75
N LYS A 93 -15.94 -2.70 -1.49
CA LYS A 93 -17.05 -2.17 -2.26
C LYS A 93 -16.56 -1.05 -3.16
N GLY A 94 -16.99 -1.04 -4.41
CA GLY A 94 -16.62 -0.02 -5.39
C GLY A 94 -15.49 -0.48 -6.30
N ILE A 95 -15.17 0.38 -7.26
CA ILE A 95 -14.11 0.13 -8.23
C ILE A 95 -12.99 1.13 -7.95
N ALA A 96 -11.78 0.59 -7.72
CA ALA A 96 -10.62 1.44 -7.47
C ALA A 96 -10.35 2.35 -8.67
N HIS A 97 -10.24 3.64 -8.40
CA HIS A 97 -9.93 4.63 -9.42
C HIS A 97 -9.04 5.72 -8.82
N PRO A 98 -8.18 6.36 -9.63
CA PRO A 98 -7.23 7.34 -9.10
C PRO A 98 -7.95 8.66 -8.78
N ARG A 99 -7.99 9.02 -7.51
CA ARG A 99 -8.64 10.25 -7.05
C ARG A 99 -7.65 11.37 -6.74
N GLU A 100 -6.35 11.08 -6.79
CA GLU A 100 -5.30 12.02 -6.38
C GLU A 100 -4.21 12.21 -7.44
N GLY A 101 -4.56 12.00 -8.71
CA GLY A 101 -3.62 12.19 -9.82
C GLY A 101 -2.61 11.08 -10.01
N GLN A 102 -2.70 10.00 -9.22
CA GLN A 102 -1.82 8.85 -9.36
C GLN A 102 -2.25 7.96 -10.52
N GLN A 103 -1.35 7.13 -11.02
CA GLN A 103 -1.70 6.07 -11.94
C GLN A 103 -1.86 4.76 -11.18
N LEU A 104 -2.70 3.87 -11.67
CA LEU A 104 -2.95 2.57 -11.06
C LEU A 104 -2.58 1.44 -12.01
N ALA A 105 -2.11 0.33 -11.47
CA ALA A 105 -1.83 -0.87 -12.24
C ALA A 105 -2.16 -2.10 -11.40
N TRP A 106 -2.89 -3.04 -12.01
CA TRP A 106 -3.10 -4.38 -11.43
C TRP A 106 -2.00 -5.28 -11.93
N VAL A 107 -1.17 -5.81 -11.03
CA VAL A 107 0.10 -6.45 -11.37
C VAL A 107 0.15 -7.85 -10.77
N ARG A 108 0.54 -8.84 -11.56
CA ARG A 108 0.79 -10.18 -11.02
C ARG A 108 2.06 -10.17 -10.18
N ALA A 109 2.08 -11.00 -9.14
CA ALA A 109 3.21 -11.04 -8.21
C ALA A 109 4.54 -11.25 -8.95
N ARG A 110 4.56 -12.10 -9.97
CA ARG A 110 5.77 -12.39 -10.75
C ARG A 110 6.32 -11.18 -11.50
N ASP A 111 5.49 -10.16 -11.74
CA ASP A 111 5.85 -8.97 -12.50
C ASP A 111 6.13 -7.74 -11.62
N LEU A 112 6.03 -7.88 -10.29
CA LEU A 112 6.21 -6.75 -9.37
C LEU A 112 7.58 -6.08 -9.50
N ARG A 113 8.62 -6.85 -9.81
CA ARG A 113 9.97 -6.29 -9.96
C ARG A 113 10.13 -5.39 -11.16
N ASN A 114 9.16 -5.38 -12.08
CA ASN A 114 9.18 -4.49 -13.24
C ASN A 114 8.71 -3.07 -12.88
N TYR A 115 8.25 -2.87 -11.64
CA TYR A 115 7.74 -1.60 -11.16
C TYR A 115 8.69 -1.06 -10.10
N PRO A 116 9.41 0.04 -10.38
CA PRO A 116 10.33 0.60 -9.39
C PRO A 116 9.58 1.12 -8.17
N MET A 117 10.06 0.76 -6.99
CA MET A 117 9.40 1.05 -5.72
C MET A 117 10.31 1.80 -4.75
N PRO A 118 9.72 2.51 -3.77
CA PRO A 118 10.53 3.04 -2.66
C PRO A 118 11.27 1.92 -1.94
N PRO A 119 12.43 2.22 -1.34
CA PRO A 119 13.25 1.19 -0.68
C PRO A 119 12.48 0.34 0.35
N ALA A 120 11.54 0.94 1.08
CA ALA A 120 10.78 0.23 2.09
C ALA A 120 9.84 -0.83 1.50
N ASP A 121 9.38 -0.64 0.26
CA ASP A 121 8.43 -1.53 -0.39
C ASP A 121 9.10 -2.73 -1.08
N VAL A 122 10.35 -2.56 -1.51
CA VAL A 122 11.06 -3.60 -2.26
C VAL A 122 11.11 -4.95 -1.54
N PRO A 123 11.38 -5.02 -0.22
CA PRO A 123 11.41 -6.30 0.49
C PRO A 123 10.05 -7.03 0.56
N LEU A 124 8.96 -6.34 0.26
CA LEU A 124 7.63 -6.96 0.26
C LEU A 124 7.41 -7.85 -0.96
N ILE A 125 8.17 -7.63 -2.02
CA ILE A 125 8.00 -8.37 -3.28
C ILE A 125 8.21 -9.88 -3.09
N PRO A 126 9.30 -10.37 -2.48
CA PRO A 126 9.47 -11.81 -2.27
C PRO A 126 8.35 -12.42 -1.43
N MET A 127 7.88 -11.69 -0.42
CA MET A 127 6.78 -12.12 0.44
C MET A 127 5.51 -12.35 -0.39
N LEU A 128 5.15 -11.40 -1.23
CA LEU A 128 3.97 -11.51 -2.06
C LEU A 128 4.11 -12.60 -3.12
N GLN A 129 5.31 -12.79 -3.65
CA GLN A 129 5.57 -13.86 -4.61
C GLN A 129 5.40 -15.24 -3.99
N MET A 130 5.71 -15.38 -2.70
CA MET A 130 5.44 -16.63 -1.97
C MET A 130 3.96 -16.86 -1.74
N TRP A 131 3.20 -15.80 -1.46
CA TRP A 131 1.79 -15.88 -1.09
C TRP A 131 0.84 -15.96 -2.29
N LEU A 132 1.24 -15.43 -3.40
CA LEU A 132 0.44 -15.34 -4.61
C LEU A 132 1.08 -16.17 -5.74
#